data_4d3f7635b6c3612184328f4e6802a3df
#
_entry.id   4d3f7635b6c3612184328f4e6802a3df
#
_cell.length_a   1.000
_cell.length_b   1.000
_cell.length_c   1.000
_cell.angle_alpha   90.00
_cell.angle_beta   90.00
_cell.angle_gamma   90.00
#
_symmetry.space_group_name_H-M   'P 1'
#
loop_
_entity.id
_entity.type
_entity.pdbx_description
1 polymer ?
#
loop_
_entity_poly.entity_id
_entity_poly.type
_entity_poly.pdbx_seq_one_letter_code
_entity_poly.pdbx_strand_id
1 'polypeptide(L)'
;MRTGHERVGVAEFVPEVNFIRTIDIHHNYAACEEHFGKKVFVHRKGATSAKLDEIGIIPGSMGAASYIVRGLGNPDSFMSCSHGAGRRMSRIAASTTLTVEECDRAMDGIVCERWHKYKGYGKAKGKLDLSEAPQAYKDIEDVIASERDLVEPLVRLVPLASLKG
;
A
#
# COMPACT_ATOMS: atom_id res chain seq x y z
N MET A 1 14.77 -6.89 7.25
CA MET A 1 14.54 -8.18 7.91
C MET A 1 13.38 -8.08 8.90
N ARG A 2 12.13 -8.18 8.44
CA ARG A 2 10.92 -8.28 9.31
C ARG A 2 9.98 -9.43 8.91
N THR A 3 10.41 -10.30 8.01
CA THR A 3 9.59 -11.39 7.46
C THR A 3 9.39 -12.61 8.38
N GLY A 4 10.12 -12.71 9.50
CA GLY A 4 10.01 -13.83 10.40
C GLY A 4 8.82 -13.79 11.36
N HIS A 5 8.49 -12.59 11.88
CA HIS A 5 7.49 -12.47 12.96
C HIS A 5 6.04 -12.62 12.47
N GLU A 6 5.72 -12.10 11.27
CA GLU A 6 4.36 -12.21 10.72
C GLU A 6 4.00 -13.65 10.32
N ARG A 7 4.99 -14.41 9.83
CA ARG A 7 4.80 -15.84 9.49
C ARG A 7 4.55 -16.70 10.74
N VAL A 8 5.24 -16.40 11.83
CA VAL A 8 5.06 -17.13 13.10
C VAL A 8 3.66 -16.87 13.66
N GLY A 9 3.19 -15.62 13.66
CA GLY A 9 1.86 -15.30 14.14
C GLY A 9 0.74 -16.00 13.38
N VAL A 10 0.80 -16.05 12.04
CA VAL A 10 -0.20 -16.78 11.24
C VAL A 10 -0.15 -18.27 11.50
N ALA A 11 1.03 -18.88 11.58
CA ALA A 11 1.18 -20.32 11.84
C ALA A 11 0.72 -20.73 13.24
N GLU A 12 0.74 -19.82 14.22
CA GLU A 12 0.22 -20.06 15.57
C GLU A 12 -1.31 -20.22 15.59
N PHE A 13 -2.01 -19.40 14.79
CA PHE A 13 -3.49 -19.41 14.73
C PHE A 13 -4.04 -20.34 13.65
N VAL A 14 -3.24 -20.64 12.62
CA VAL A 14 -3.60 -21.53 11.50
C VAL A 14 -2.47 -22.53 11.28
N PRO A 15 -2.38 -23.59 12.10
CA PRO A 15 -1.24 -24.51 12.11
C PRO A 15 -1.03 -25.28 10.79
N GLU A 16 -2.06 -25.39 9.95
CA GLU A 16 -1.98 -26.06 8.64
C GLU A 16 -1.62 -25.13 7.48
N VAL A 17 -1.23 -23.87 7.78
CA VAL A 17 -0.82 -22.89 6.75
C VAL A 17 0.45 -23.35 6.03
N ASN A 18 0.36 -23.50 4.72
CA ASN A 18 1.48 -23.74 3.84
C ASN A 18 1.80 -22.47 3.03
N PHE A 19 2.96 -21.88 3.26
CA PHE A 19 3.43 -20.69 2.53
C PHE A 19 4.06 -21.13 1.20
N ILE A 20 3.25 -21.18 0.14
CA ILE A 20 3.70 -21.54 -1.20
C ILE A 20 4.51 -20.43 -1.89
N ARG A 21 4.32 -19.16 -1.48
CA ARG A 21 5.04 -18.00 -2.00
C ARG A 21 5.06 -16.84 -1.00
N THR A 22 6.17 -16.12 -0.98
CA THR A 22 6.32 -14.86 -0.24
C THR A 22 6.64 -13.75 -1.22
N ILE A 23 5.97 -12.62 -1.07
CA ILE A 23 6.24 -11.38 -1.81
C ILE A 23 6.79 -10.38 -0.80
N ASP A 24 8.04 -9.96 -1.00
CA ASP A 24 8.72 -8.96 -0.16
C ASP A 24 9.27 -7.86 -1.06
N ILE A 25 8.76 -6.64 -0.89
CA ILE A 25 9.02 -5.53 -1.80
C ILE A 25 9.51 -4.33 -1.02
N HIS A 26 10.63 -3.79 -1.46
CA HIS A 26 11.16 -2.54 -0.97
C HIS A 26 10.58 -1.35 -1.76
N HIS A 27 10.14 -0.32 -1.05
CA HIS A 27 9.59 0.91 -1.64
C HIS A 27 10.33 2.18 -1.22
N ASN A 28 11.49 2.04 -0.59
CA ASN A 28 12.36 3.14 -0.16
C ASN A 28 13.81 2.68 -0.21
N TYR A 29 14.41 2.70 -1.39
CA TYR A 29 15.79 2.24 -1.60
C TYR A 29 16.38 2.84 -2.88
N ALA A 30 17.70 2.71 -3.04
CA ALA A 30 18.41 2.99 -4.27
C ALA A 30 19.11 1.71 -4.76
N ALA A 31 19.05 1.46 -6.05
CA ALA A 31 19.75 0.35 -6.70
C ALA A 31 20.54 0.83 -7.92
N CYS A 32 21.71 0.25 -8.15
CA CYS A 32 22.45 0.45 -9.39
C CYS A 32 21.84 -0.48 -10.45
N GLU A 33 21.25 0.10 -11.48
CA GLU A 33 20.56 -0.61 -12.55
C GLU A 33 21.05 -0.14 -13.91
N GLU A 34 20.80 -0.93 -14.94
CA GLU A 34 21.10 -0.54 -16.30
C GLU A 34 19.82 -0.11 -17.02
N HIS A 35 19.77 1.14 -17.46
CA HIS A 35 18.67 1.71 -18.22
C HIS A 35 19.21 2.50 -19.42
N PHE A 36 18.60 2.30 -20.57
CA PHE A 36 18.98 2.97 -21.84
C PHE A 36 20.47 2.83 -22.16
N GLY A 37 21.04 1.64 -21.88
CA GLY A 37 22.46 1.33 -22.11
C GLY A 37 23.44 2.05 -21.16
N LYS A 38 22.95 2.57 -20.03
CA LYS A 38 23.77 3.26 -19.03
C LYS A 38 23.52 2.69 -17.64
N LYS A 39 24.57 2.60 -16.82
CA LYS A 39 24.45 2.33 -15.39
C LYS A 39 24.00 3.58 -14.67
N VAL A 40 22.87 3.49 -13.95
CA VAL A 40 22.26 4.59 -13.20
C VAL A 40 21.87 4.12 -11.80
N PHE A 41 21.81 5.04 -10.85
CA PHE A 41 21.22 4.77 -9.53
C PHE A 41 19.75 5.15 -9.57
N VAL A 42 18.89 4.14 -9.58
CA VAL A 42 17.42 4.33 -9.50
C VAL A 42 17.04 4.43 -8.04
N HIS A 43 16.54 5.59 -7.65
CA HIS A 43 16.06 5.83 -6.29
C HIS A 43 14.53 5.72 -6.27
N ARG A 44 14.01 4.66 -5.63
CA ARG A 44 12.57 4.44 -5.46
C ARG A 44 12.12 4.88 -4.09
N LYS A 45 11.20 5.85 -4.06
CA LYS A 45 10.50 6.30 -2.86
C LYS A 45 9.06 6.65 -3.23
N GLY A 46 8.10 5.93 -2.66
CA GLY A 46 6.72 6.00 -3.14
C GLY A 46 6.51 5.26 -4.47
N ALA A 47 7.50 4.51 -4.90
CA ALA A 47 7.50 3.62 -6.05
C ALA A 47 8.19 2.31 -5.69
N THR A 48 7.91 1.25 -6.45
CA THR A 48 8.54 -0.05 -6.31
C THR A 48 9.02 -0.57 -7.67
N SER A 49 9.82 -1.63 -7.64
CA SER A 49 10.28 -2.30 -8.86
C SER A 49 9.12 -3.00 -9.56
N ALA A 50 9.10 -2.93 -10.89
CA ALA A 50 8.15 -3.59 -11.78
C ALA A 50 8.88 -4.12 -13.02
N LYS A 51 9.99 -4.84 -12.80
CA LYS A 51 10.73 -5.50 -13.89
C LYS A 51 9.83 -6.52 -14.57
N LEU A 52 10.19 -6.91 -15.77
CA LEU A 52 9.44 -7.90 -16.54
C LEU A 52 9.24 -9.19 -15.70
N ASP A 53 8.00 -9.63 -15.60
CA ASP A 53 7.55 -10.81 -14.83
C ASP A 53 7.80 -10.76 -13.32
N GLU A 54 8.26 -9.64 -12.78
CA GLU A 54 8.42 -9.45 -11.33
C GLU A 54 7.05 -9.35 -10.66
N ILE A 55 6.85 -10.17 -9.63
CA ILE A 55 5.59 -10.14 -8.89
C ILE A 55 5.68 -9.13 -7.77
N GLY A 56 4.73 -8.20 -7.77
CA GLY A 56 4.61 -7.11 -6.83
C GLY A 56 3.29 -7.07 -6.08
N ILE A 57 3.19 -6.15 -5.13
CA ILE A 57 1.94 -5.82 -4.45
C ILE A 57 1.76 -4.30 -4.44
N ILE A 58 0.56 -3.85 -4.82
CA ILE A 58 0.15 -2.44 -4.74
C ILE A 58 -1.00 -2.34 -3.75
N PRO A 59 -0.74 -1.97 -2.49
CA PRO A 59 -1.77 -1.83 -1.48
C PRO A 59 -2.64 -0.59 -1.74
N GLY A 60 -3.93 -0.72 -1.45
CA GLY A 60 -4.88 0.38 -1.43
C GLY A 60 -4.79 1.18 -0.12
N SER A 61 -5.88 1.17 0.63
CA SER A 61 -5.97 1.73 1.98
C SER A 61 -6.53 0.68 2.94
N MET A 62 -6.72 1.04 4.22
CA MET A 62 -7.28 0.09 5.19
C MET A 62 -8.70 -0.42 4.83
N GLY A 63 -9.45 0.33 4.03
CA GLY A 63 -10.79 -0.03 3.58
C GLY A 63 -10.89 -0.31 2.07
N ALA A 64 -9.79 -0.20 1.31
CA ALA A 64 -9.76 -0.42 -0.13
C ALA A 64 -9.00 -1.69 -0.49
N ALA A 65 -9.26 -2.21 -1.67
CA ALA A 65 -8.56 -3.38 -2.19
C ALA A 65 -7.04 -3.16 -2.30
N SER A 66 -6.30 -4.26 -2.35
CA SER A 66 -4.88 -4.30 -2.73
C SER A 66 -4.74 -5.22 -3.94
N TYR A 67 -3.68 -5.05 -4.70
CA TYR A 67 -3.46 -5.84 -5.91
C TYR A 67 -2.13 -6.58 -5.86
N ILE A 68 -2.15 -7.88 -6.19
CA ILE A 68 -0.96 -8.59 -6.62
C ILE A 68 -0.82 -8.33 -8.12
N VAL A 69 0.34 -7.87 -8.53
CA VAL A 69 0.61 -7.45 -9.91
C VAL A 69 1.84 -8.15 -10.46
N ARG A 70 1.94 -8.18 -11.79
CA ARG A 70 3.12 -8.59 -12.53
C ARG A 70 3.70 -7.36 -13.22
N GLY A 71 4.98 -7.09 -13.04
CA GLY A 71 5.69 -6.02 -13.73
C GLY A 71 5.80 -6.28 -15.23
N LEU A 72 5.64 -5.25 -16.05
CA LEU A 72 5.76 -5.30 -17.50
C LEU A 72 7.13 -4.84 -18.00
N GLY A 73 8.01 -4.39 -17.09
CA GLY A 73 9.38 -3.99 -17.42
C GLY A 73 9.45 -2.76 -18.29
N ASN A 74 8.47 -1.84 -18.18
CA ASN A 74 8.44 -0.62 -19.01
C ASN A 74 9.69 0.24 -18.75
N PRO A 75 10.54 0.48 -19.78
CA PRO A 75 11.78 1.23 -19.61
C PRO A 75 11.53 2.71 -19.32
N ASP A 76 10.42 3.29 -19.80
CA ASP A 76 10.12 4.71 -19.63
C ASP A 76 9.83 5.08 -18.16
N SER A 77 9.37 4.10 -17.36
CA SER A 77 9.19 4.23 -15.91
C SER A 77 10.43 3.78 -15.11
N PHE A 78 11.56 3.51 -15.76
CA PHE A 78 12.72 2.83 -15.12
C PHE A 78 12.31 1.49 -14.49
N MET A 79 11.43 0.73 -15.16
CA MET A 79 10.88 -0.54 -14.67
C MET A 79 10.31 -0.38 -13.24
N SER A 80 9.50 0.65 -13.03
CA SER A 80 8.91 0.98 -11.72
C SER A 80 7.41 1.20 -11.85
N CYS A 81 6.69 0.99 -10.73
CA CYS A 81 5.26 1.29 -10.59
C CYS A 81 4.99 1.94 -9.22
N SER A 82 3.75 2.32 -8.94
CA SER A 82 3.34 2.82 -7.63
C SER A 82 3.57 1.79 -6.53
N HIS A 83 3.98 2.25 -5.35
CA HIS A 83 4.09 1.39 -4.16
C HIS A 83 2.75 1.18 -3.44
N GLY A 84 1.68 1.86 -3.86
CA GLY A 84 0.35 1.84 -3.27
C GLY A 84 -0.53 2.94 -3.84
N ALA A 85 -1.77 3.05 -3.37
CA ALA A 85 -2.75 4.03 -3.85
C ALA A 85 -2.24 5.49 -3.76
N GLY A 86 -1.40 5.79 -2.80
CA GLY A 86 -0.97 7.16 -2.53
C GLY A 86 -2.06 8.00 -1.88
N ARG A 87 -1.67 9.07 -1.22
CA ARG A 87 -2.59 9.96 -0.51
C ARG A 87 -3.08 11.09 -1.41
N ARG A 88 -4.35 11.46 -1.27
CA ARG A 88 -4.91 12.69 -1.84
C ARG A 88 -5.07 13.79 -0.80
N MET A 89 -4.99 13.48 0.50
CA MET A 89 -5.06 14.43 1.60
C MET A 89 -3.83 14.31 2.50
N SER A 90 -3.37 15.42 3.08
CA SER A 90 -2.41 15.37 4.18
C SER A 90 -3.06 14.75 5.42
N ARG A 91 -2.25 14.22 6.36
CA ARG A 91 -2.76 13.66 7.62
C ARG A 91 -3.58 14.68 8.41
N ILE A 92 -3.12 15.93 8.47
CA ILE A 92 -3.83 17.02 9.16
C ILE A 92 -5.15 17.33 8.45
N ALA A 93 -5.15 17.44 7.12
CA ALA A 93 -6.36 17.69 6.36
C ALA A 93 -7.40 16.58 6.60
N ALA A 94 -7.02 15.32 6.49
CA ALA A 94 -7.93 14.19 6.74
C ALA A 94 -8.56 14.27 8.14
N SER A 95 -7.74 14.44 9.20
CA SER A 95 -8.25 14.51 10.59
C SER A 95 -9.02 15.80 10.92
N THR A 96 -9.03 16.79 10.03
CA THR A 96 -9.79 18.05 10.26
C THR A 96 -11.01 18.20 9.38
N THR A 97 -11.09 17.50 8.26
CA THR A 97 -12.18 17.63 7.27
C THR A 97 -13.08 16.40 7.18
N LEU A 98 -12.56 15.20 7.44
CA LEU A 98 -13.37 13.98 7.41
C LEU A 98 -14.21 13.87 8.68
N THR A 99 -15.38 13.25 8.56
CA THR A 99 -16.24 12.88 9.72
C THR A 99 -16.04 11.41 10.08
N VAL A 100 -16.26 11.08 11.34
CA VAL A 100 -16.16 9.70 11.84
C VAL A 100 -17.17 8.80 11.14
N GLU A 101 -18.39 9.32 10.95
CA GLU A 101 -19.50 8.59 10.33
C GLU A 101 -19.20 8.21 8.87
N GLU A 102 -18.53 9.09 8.12
CA GLU A 102 -18.08 8.78 6.75
C GLU A 102 -16.96 7.73 6.75
N CYS A 103 -16.02 7.87 7.68
CA CYS A 103 -14.92 6.93 7.80
C CYS A 103 -15.40 5.54 8.26
N ASP A 104 -16.31 5.48 9.22
CA ASP A 104 -16.89 4.22 9.71
C ASP A 104 -17.68 3.50 8.60
N ARG A 105 -18.46 4.24 7.81
CA ARG A 105 -19.16 3.66 6.63
C ARG A 105 -18.20 3.08 5.59
N ALA A 106 -17.06 3.71 5.37
CA ALA A 106 -16.06 3.20 4.44
C ALA A 106 -15.31 1.97 4.96
N MET A 107 -15.45 1.69 6.26
CA MET A 107 -14.88 0.52 6.94
C MET A 107 -15.94 -0.55 7.26
N ASP A 108 -17.15 -0.41 6.70
CA ASP A 108 -18.21 -1.38 6.95
C ASP A 108 -17.81 -2.78 6.46
N GLY A 109 -18.04 -3.78 7.30
CA GLY A 109 -17.64 -5.18 7.05
C GLY A 109 -16.14 -5.47 7.24
N ILE A 110 -15.32 -4.49 7.63
CA ILE A 110 -13.88 -4.68 7.86
C ILE A 110 -13.58 -4.60 9.37
N VAL A 111 -12.96 -5.63 9.90
CA VAL A 111 -12.52 -5.64 11.31
C VAL A 111 -11.31 -4.71 11.45
N CYS A 112 -11.47 -3.65 12.23
CA CYS A 112 -10.38 -2.71 12.48
C CYS A 112 -10.48 -2.10 13.90
N GLU A 113 -9.36 -1.58 14.39
CA GLU A 113 -9.37 -0.76 15.59
C GLU A 113 -10.10 0.56 15.33
N ARG A 114 -10.79 1.08 16.37
CA ARG A 114 -11.45 2.38 16.32
C ARG A 114 -10.41 3.50 16.23
N TRP A 115 -10.87 4.66 15.72
CA TRP A 115 -10.05 5.85 15.57
C TRP A 115 -9.49 6.33 16.91
N HIS A 116 -8.17 6.51 16.99
CA HIS A 116 -7.50 7.00 18.19
C HIS A 116 -7.38 8.53 18.16
N LYS A 117 -7.05 9.14 19.31
CA LYS A 117 -6.76 10.56 19.36
C LYS A 117 -5.47 10.87 18.60
N TYR A 118 -5.50 11.91 17.76
CA TYR A 118 -4.35 12.39 17.03
C TYR A 118 -3.21 12.79 17.97
N LYS A 119 -2.08 12.13 17.88
CA LYS A 119 -0.91 12.34 18.75
C LYS A 119 0.00 13.47 18.30
N GLY A 120 -0.23 14.07 17.11
CA GLY A 120 0.58 15.13 16.55
C GLY A 120 0.21 16.53 17.07
N TYR A 121 0.87 17.54 16.49
CA TYR A 121 0.67 18.94 16.81
C TYR A 121 -0.21 19.63 15.77
N GLY A 122 -0.64 20.87 16.04
CA GLY A 122 -1.37 21.73 15.10
C GLY A 122 -2.89 21.57 15.17
N LYS A 123 -3.58 21.85 14.05
CA LYS A 123 -5.05 21.95 13.97
C LYS A 123 -5.80 20.64 14.27
N ALA A 124 -5.15 19.50 14.17
CA ALA A 124 -5.73 18.19 14.46
C ALA A 124 -5.55 17.74 15.93
N LYS A 125 -4.79 18.51 16.76
CA LYS A 125 -4.56 18.16 18.16
C LYS A 125 -5.88 17.99 18.93
N GLY A 126 -6.02 16.85 19.60
CA GLY A 126 -7.23 16.51 20.39
C GLY A 126 -8.40 15.99 19.57
N LYS A 127 -8.35 16.00 18.23
CA LYS A 127 -9.31 15.34 17.34
C LYS A 127 -9.00 13.85 17.22
N LEU A 128 -9.92 13.09 16.63
CA LEU A 128 -9.64 11.71 16.23
C LEU A 128 -8.70 11.68 15.03
N ASP A 129 -7.81 10.70 15.00
CA ASP A 129 -6.89 10.49 13.90
C ASP A 129 -7.58 9.72 12.76
N LEU A 130 -8.12 10.47 11.82
CA LEU A 130 -8.75 9.95 10.60
C LEU A 130 -7.75 9.94 9.42
N SER A 131 -6.46 10.12 9.72
CA SER A 131 -5.44 10.27 8.68
C SER A 131 -5.31 9.05 7.77
N GLU A 132 -5.68 7.89 8.25
CA GLU A 132 -5.57 6.63 7.50
C GLU A 132 -6.91 6.15 6.93
N ALA A 133 -7.97 6.93 7.10
CA ALA A 133 -9.27 6.61 6.53
C ALA A 133 -9.17 6.45 4.99
N PRO A 134 -9.97 5.55 4.39
CA PRO A 134 -9.94 5.30 2.95
C PRO A 134 -10.04 6.57 2.11
N GLN A 135 -10.84 7.52 2.53
CA GLN A 135 -11.05 8.81 1.85
C GLN A 135 -9.80 9.69 1.78
N ALA A 136 -8.78 9.43 2.61
CA ALA A 136 -7.52 10.16 2.57
C ALA A 136 -6.59 9.71 1.43
N TYR A 137 -6.94 8.62 0.76
CA TYR A 137 -6.17 8.00 -0.32
C TYR A 137 -6.84 8.20 -1.68
N LYS A 138 -6.07 8.03 -2.74
CA LYS A 138 -6.61 7.93 -4.10
C LYS A 138 -7.37 6.63 -4.24
N ASP A 139 -8.29 6.58 -5.21
CA ASP A 139 -8.94 5.32 -5.57
C ASP A 139 -7.90 4.36 -6.17
N ILE A 140 -7.81 3.17 -5.60
CA ILE A 140 -6.85 2.16 -6.07
C ILE A 140 -7.20 1.66 -7.47
N GLU A 141 -8.47 1.63 -7.84
CA GLU A 141 -8.92 1.22 -9.17
C GLU A 141 -8.41 2.22 -10.23
N ASP A 142 -8.47 3.53 -9.93
CA ASP A 142 -7.93 4.58 -10.80
C ASP A 142 -6.41 4.48 -10.92
N VAL A 143 -5.70 4.17 -9.82
CA VAL A 143 -4.25 3.97 -9.83
C VAL A 143 -3.88 2.79 -10.71
N ILE A 144 -4.49 1.63 -10.53
CA ILE A 144 -4.24 0.45 -11.35
C ILE A 144 -4.59 0.71 -12.82
N ALA A 145 -5.70 1.41 -13.07
CA ALA A 145 -6.10 1.75 -14.44
C ALA A 145 -5.10 2.67 -15.15
N SER A 146 -4.43 3.56 -14.39
CA SER A 146 -3.43 4.49 -14.94
C SER A 146 -2.04 3.87 -15.15
N GLU A 147 -1.80 2.67 -14.62
CA GLU A 147 -0.50 1.97 -14.68
C GLU A 147 -0.55 0.68 -15.53
N ARG A 148 -1.50 0.58 -16.47
CA ARG A 148 -1.66 -0.62 -17.32
C ARG A 148 -0.48 -0.91 -18.23
N ASP A 149 0.36 0.08 -18.49
CA ASP A 149 1.61 -0.04 -19.23
C ASP A 149 2.80 -0.40 -18.34
N LEU A 150 2.64 -0.37 -17.02
CA LEU A 150 3.68 -0.65 -16.03
C LEU A 150 3.48 -2.02 -15.38
N VAL A 151 2.23 -2.40 -15.13
CA VAL A 151 1.86 -3.63 -14.41
C VAL A 151 0.60 -4.28 -14.96
N GLU A 152 0.55 -5.61 -14.85
CA GLU A 152 -0.65 -6.41 -15.09
C GLU A 152 -1.22 -6.84 -13.73
N PRO A 153 -2.47 -6.47 -13.39
CA PRO A 153 -3.12 -6.95 -12.17
C PRO A 153 -3.48 -8.45 -12.29
N LEU A 154 -3.00 -9.25 -11.34
CA LEU A 154 -3.22 -10.70 -11.29
C LEU A 154 -4.32 -11.08 -10.32
N VAL A 155 -4.31 -10.47 -9.11
CA VAL A 155 -5.25 -10.79 -8.05
C VAL A 155 -5.67 -9.51 -7.34
N ARG A 156 -6.96 -9.35 -7.15
CA ARG A 156 -7.55 -8.31 -6.30
C ARG A 156 -7.85 -8.88 -4.93
N LEU A 157 -7.25 -8.30 -3.89
CA LEU A 157 -7.41 -8.68 -2.49
C LEU A 157 -8.34 -7.70 -1.80
N VAL A 158 -9.43 -8.19 -1.23
CA VAL A 158 -10.37 -7.38 -0.45
C VAL A 158 -9.99 -7.48 1.03
N PRO A 159 -9.88 -6.38 1.77
CA PRO A 159 -9.53 -6.42 3.19
C PRO A 159 -10.66 -7.04 4.02
N LEU A 160 -10.33 -7.98 4.89
CA LEU A 160 -11.22 -8.53 5.91
C LEU A 160 -10.97 -7.87 7.26
N ALA A 161 -9.73 -7.51 7.52
CA ALA A 161 -9.30 -6.83 8.73
C ALA A 161 -8.14 -5.89 8.45
N SER A 162 -8.01 -4.83 9.25
CA SER A 162 -6.88 -3.91 9.21
C SER A 162 -6.35 -3.69 10.63
N LEU A 163 -5.11 -4.13 10.86
CA LEU A 163 -4.41 -3.92 12.13
C LEU A 163 -3.37 -2.82 11.94
N LYS A 164 -3.33 -1.88 12.87
CA LYS A 164 -2.33 -0.81 12.91
C LYS A 164 -1.51 -0.90 14.18
N GLY A 165 -0.20 -0.82 14.03
CA GLY A 165 0.74 -0.70 15.14
C GLY A 165 1.07 0.75 15.47
#